data_ce35f7bbdf15903c21db91b5c007a721
#
_entry.id   ce35f7bbdf15903c21db91b5c007a721
#
_cell.length_a   1.000
_cell.length_b   1.000
_cell.length_c   1.000
_cell.angle_alpha   90.00
_cell.angle_beta   90.00
_cell.angle_gamma   90.00
#
_symmetry.space_group_name_H-M   'P 1'
#
loop_
_entity.id
_entity.type
_entity.pdbx_description
1 polymer ?
#
loop_
_entity_poly.entity_id
_entity_poly.type
_entity_poly.pdbx_seq_one_letter_code
_entity_poly.pdbx_strand_id
1 'polypeptide(L)'
;SSAASDVYKRQEYVWEKMIDKVFGIENKADYFPKTSWWIDKTKHENASLEPDTIMISGTNVYILDAKYYKYGVTGNTRDLPESTSINKQITYGEYVATEKKFKKKHGDNMRVYNAFLMPFDSLKRKCPDNSQMLKIGEAISNWKDNSEEYQKIQGILIDVKSLMSINVRQEINEIEKLAKLIES
;
A
#
# COMPACT_ATOMS: atom_id res chain seq x y z
N SER A 1 -20.95 18.39 -4.29
CA SER A 1 -22.30 17.82 -4.15
C SER A 1 -22.20 16.38 -3.67
N SER A 2 -23.27 15.87 -3.07
CA SER A 2 -23.34 14.47 -2.61
C SER A 2 -23.10 13.46 -3.75
N ALA A 3 -23.59 13.75 -4.96
CA ALA A 3 -23.43 12.91 -6.14
C ALA A 3 -21.95 12.77 -6.57
N ALA A 4 -21.20 13.88 -6.60
CA ALA A 4 -19.76 13.85 -6.93
C ALA A 4 -18.95 13.09 -5.87
N SER A 5 -19.27 13.26 -4.60
CA SER A 5 -18.67 12.53 -3.48
C SER A 5 -18.94 11.02 -3.59
N ASP A 6 -20.16 10.63 -3.94
CA ASP A 6 -20.54 9.23 -4.10
C ASP A 6 -19.84 8.57 -5.29
N VAL A 7 -19.68 9.29 -6.41
CA VAL A 7 -18.91 8.81 -7.57
C VAL A 7 -17.45 8.60 -7.19
N TYR A 8 -16.84 9.55 -6.48
CA TYR A 8 -15.44 9.44 -6.02
C TYR A 8 -15.24 8.24 -5.10
N LYS A 9 -16.11 8.05 -4.11
CA LYS A 9 -16.06 6.90 -3.19
C LYS A 9 -16.18 5.57 -3.93
N ARG A 10 -17.02 5.52 -4.95
CA ARG A 10 -17.20 4.32 -5.77
C ARG A 10 -15.93 4.00 -6.59
N GLN A 11 -15.30 5.01 -7.16
CA GLN A 11 -14.04 4.86 -7.89
C GLN A 11 -12.90 4.43 -6.97
N GLU A 12 -12.81 5.00 -5.77
CA GLU A 12 -11.84 4.59 -4.74
C GLU A 12 -12.03 3.12 -4.36
N TYR A 13 -13.26 2.70 -4.10
CA TYR A 13 -13.59 1.31 -3.79
C TYR A 13 -13.16 0.35 -4.91
N VAL A 14 -13.46 0.68 -6.16
CA VAL A 14 -13.07 -0.13 -7.32
C VAL A 14 -11.55 -0.23 -7.41
N TRP A 15 -10.84 0.88 -7.21
CA TRP A 15 -9.38 0.90 -7.22
C TRP A 15 -8.79 -0.02 -6.15
N GLU A 16 -9.26 0.08 -4.93
CA GLU A 16 -8.85 -0.79 -3.81
C GLU A 16 -9.06 -2.27 -4.14
N LYS A 17 -10.21 -2.62 -4.70
CA LYS A 17 -10.54 -3.99 -5.09
C LYS A 17 -9.67 -4.52 -6.21
N MET A 18 -9.35 -3.70 -7.19
CA MET A 18 -8.46 -4.08 -8.29
C MET A 18 -7.04 -4.37 -7.78
N ILE A 19 -6.51 -3.51 -6.94
CA ILE A 19 -5.18 -3.69 -6.33
C ILE A 19 -5.15 -4.98 -5.50
N ASP A 20 -6.12 -5.18 -4.64
CA ASP A 20 -6.19 -6.35 -3.76
C ASP A 20 -6.30 -7.66 -4.55
N LYS A 21 -7.08 -7.65 -5.63
CA LYS A 21 -7.24 -8.81 -6.50
C LYS A 21 -5.92 -9.22 -7.20
N VAL A 22 -5.15 -8.26 -7.68
CA VAL A 22 -3.91 -8.54 -8.43
C VAL A 22 -2.74 -8.85 -7.51
N PHE A 23 -2.58 -8.09 -6.44
CA PHE A 23 -1.39 -8.11 -5.61
C PHE A 23 -1.57 -8.77 -4.25
N GLY A 24 -2.79 -8.84 -3.74
CA GLY A 24 -3.08 -9.22 -2.36
C GLY A 24 -3.15 -10.71 -2.09
N ILE A 25 -2.79 -11.08 -0.85
CA ILE A 25 -3.07 -12.40 -0.30
C ILE A 25 -4.51 -12.47 0.24
N GLU A 26 -5.06 -13.67 0.36
CA GLU A 26 -6.43 -13.87 0.85
C GLU A 26 -6.59 -13.62 2.35
N ASN A 27 -5.62 -14.06 3.16
CA ASN A 27 -5.70 -14.00 4.62
C ASN A 27 -5.04 -12.76 5.20
N LYS A 28 -5.28 -11.58 4.62
CA LYS A 28 -4.68 -10.33 5.07
C LYS A 28 -5.05 -9.93 6.50
N ALA A 29 -6.16 -10.43 7.03
CA ALA A 29 -6.61 -10.11 8.40
C ALA A 29 -5.61 -10.49 9.49
N ASP A 30 -4.75 -11.48 9.25
CA ASP A 30 -3.68 -11.86 10.17
C ASP A 30 -2.65 -10.74 10.38
N TYR A 31 -2.61 -9.78 9.47
CA TYR A 31 -1.68 -8.64 9.46
C TYR A 31 -2.30 -7.35 10.01
N PHE A 32 -3.50 -7.42 10.58
CA PHE A 32 -4.23 -6.25 11.07
C PHE A 32 -3.87 -5.95 12.54
N PRO A 33 -3.22 -4.81 12.82
CA PRO A 33 -2.93 -4.42 14.20
C PRO A 33 -4.18 -4.00 14.95
N LYS A 34 -4.22 -4.28 16.23
CA LYS A 34 -5.33 -3.92 17.12
C LYS A 34 -4.87 -2.97 18.19
N THR A 35 -5.79 -2.17 18.69
CA THR A 35 -5.58 -1.29 19.83
C THR A 35 -6.60 -1.60 20.91
N SER A 36 -6.31 -1.20 22.14
CA SER A 36 -7.18 -1.48 23.28
C SER A 36 -7.19 -0.35 24.29
N TRP A 37 -8.30 -0.19 24.98
CA TRP A 37 -8.41 0.57 26.22
C TRP A 37 -8.26 -0.35 27.41
N TRP A 38 -7.58 0.10 28.43
CA TRP A 38 -7.58 -0.53 29.74
C TRP A 38 -8.28 0.40 30.72
N ILE A 39 -9.46 0.00 31.18
CA ILE A 39 -10.29 0.77 32.12
C ILE A 39 -10.52 -0.11 33.33
N ASP A 40 -10.12 0.37 34.52
CA ASP A 40 -10.24 -0.38 35.77
C ASP A 40 -9.68 -1.82 35.68
N LYS A 41 -8.52 -1.96 35.06
CA LYS A 41 -7.79 -3.23 34.82
C LYS A 41 -8.52 -4.18 33.85
N THR A 42 -9.56 -3.72 33.18
CA THR A 42 -10.29 -4.51 32.17
C THR A 42 -9.90 -4.04 30.78
N LYS A 43 -9.56 -5.00 29.92
CA LYS A 43 -9.20 -4.73 28.52
C LYS A 43 -10.46 -4.61 27.64
N HIS A 44 -10.52 -3.52 26.90
CA HIS A 44 -11.56 -3.27 25.88
C HIS A 44 -10.87 -3.10 24.54
N GLU A 45 -10.95 -4.12 23.69
CA GLU A 45 -10.31 -4.12 22.38
C GLU A 45 -11.13 -3.34 21.36
N ASN A 46 -10.45 -2.47 20.61
CA ASN A 46 -11.04 -1.73 19.50
C ASN A 46 -11.10 -2.59 18.23
N ALA A 47 -11.83 -2.12 17.23
CA ALA A 47 -11.74 -2.68 15.90
C ALA A 47 -10.31 -2.58 15.38
N SER A 48 -9.91 -3.57 14.57
CA SER A 48 -8.58 -3.60 13.96
C SER A 48 -8.37 -2.46 12.99
N LEU A 49 -7.12 -2.02 12.87
CA LEU A 49 -6.68 -1.22 11.72
C LEU A 49 -6.52 -2.15 10.52
N GLU A 50 -7.07 -1.77 9.38
CA GLU A 50 -7.17 -2.64 8.21
C GLU A 50 -6.38 -2.08 7.02
N PRO A 51 -5.14 -2.52 6.80
CA PRO A 51 -4.43 -2.24 5.55
C PRO A 51 -5.23 -2.75 4.34
N ASP A 52 -5.23 -1.99 3.24
CA ASP A 52 -6.01 -2.36 2.05
C ASP A 52 -5.53 -3.67 1.44
N THR A 53 -4.23 -3.85 1.31
CA THR A 53 -3.63 -5.02 0.66
C THR A 53 -2.32 -5.40 1.33
N ILE A 54 -2.14 -6.70 1.52
CA ILE A 54 -0.86 -7.31 1.92
C ILE A 54 -0.37 -8.13 0.74
N MET A 55 0.82 -7.80 0.25
CA MET A 55 1.49 -8.51 -0.83
C MET A 55 2.71 -9.27 -0.30
N ILE A 56 2.91 -10.48 -0.76
CA ILE A 56 4.08 -11.31 -0.41
C ILE A 56 4.88 -11.58 -1.66
N SER A 57 6.19 -11.36 -1.58
CA SER A 57 7.13 -11.76 -2.63
C SER A 57 8.39 -12.30 -1.96
N GLY A 58 8.70 -13.58 -2.20
CA GLY A 58 9.76 -14.28 -1.49
C GLY A 58 9.49 -14.30 0.01
N THR A 59 10.46 -13.83 0.80
CA THR A 59 10.35 -13.72 2.27
C THR A 59 9.85 -12.36 2.73
N ASN A 60 9.61 -11.43 1.82
CA ASN A 60 9.28 -10.05 2.15
C ASN A 60 7.77 -9.79 2.15
N VAL A 61 7.37 -8.88 3.00
CA VAL A 61 5.97 -8.42 3.15
C VAL A 61 5.88 -6.98 2.69
N TYR A 62 4.91 -6.70 1.84
CA TYR A 62 4.64 -5.37 1.28
C TYR A 62 3.24 -4.95 1.71
N ILE A 63 3.16 -3.83 2.42
CA ILE A 63 1.89 -3.28 2.87
C ILE A 63 1.50 -2.16 1.91
N LEU A 64 0.45 -2.40 1.15
CA LEU A 64 0.01 -1.54 0.07
C LEU A 64 -1.28 -0.85 0.46
N ASP A 65 -1.31 0.45 0.29
CA ASP A 65 -2.51 1.25 0.50
C ASP A 65 -2.92 1.89 -0.84
N ALA A 66 -4.11 1.51 -1.30
CA ALA A 66 -4.63 1.98 -2.57
C ALA A 66 -5.23 3.38 -2.39
N LYS A 67 -4.63 4.38 -3.01
CA LYS A 67 -5.06 5.77 -2.95
C LYS A 67 -5.55 6.24 -4.32
N TYR A 68 -6.85 6.46 -4.43
CA TYR A 68 -7.45 7.01 -5.66
C TYR A 68 -7.29 8.54 -5.70
N TYR A 69 -6.01 8.99 -5.71
CA TYR A 69 -5.65 10.39 -5.68
C TYR A 69 -5.27 10.90 -7.07
N LYS A 70 -5.49 12.17 -7.30
CA LYS A 70 -5.37 12.80 -8.62
C LYS A 70 -3.92 13.08 -9.06
N TYR A 71 -2.93 12.81 -8.23
CA TYR A 71 -1.53 13.12 -8.56
C TYR A 71 -1.09 12.57 -9.91
N GLY A 72 -1.50 11.36 -10.27
CA GLY A 72 -1.17 10.76 -11.56
C GLY A 72 -1.69 11.55 -12.77
N VAL A 73 -2.72 12.37 -12.58
CA VAL A 73 -3.28 13.24 -13.60
C VAL A 73 -2.70 14.65 -13.53
N THR A 74 -2.64 15.23 -12.33
CA THR A 74 -2.29 16.64 -12.11
C THR A 74 -0.80 16.89 -11.97
N GLY A 75 -0.04 15.92 -11.45
CA GLY A 75 1.35 16.12 -11.04
C GLY A 75 1.52 17.10 -9.87
N ASN A 76 0.42 17.51 -9.24
CA ASN A 76 0.44 18.46 -8.14
C ASN A 76 0.66 17.74 -6.81
N THR A 77 1.70 18.14 -6.07
CA THR A 77 2.05 17.54 -4.78
C THR A 77 0.95 17.66 -3.73
N ARG A 78 0.04 18.62 -3.86
CA ARG A 78 -1.14 18.75 -2.98
C ARG A 78 -2.14 17.59 -3.15
N ASP A 79 -2.03 16.86 -4.25
CA ASP A 79 -2.86 15.68 -4.53
C ASP A 79 -2.21 14.36 -4.08
N LEU A 80 -1.22 14.43 -3.21
CA LEU A 80 -0.58 13.28 -2.56
C LEU A 80 -1.20 12.98 -1.18
N PRO A 81 -1.07 11.75 -0.66
CA PRO A 81 -1.53 11.40 0.68
C PRO A 81 -0.90 12.28 1.77
N GLU A 82 -1.71 12.63 2.76
CA GLU A 82 -1.33 13.54 3.84
C GLU A 82 -0.70 12.81 5.04
N SER A 83 -0.27 13.58 6.03
CA SER A 83 0.46 13.12 7.21
C SER A 83 -0.24 12.00 7.98
N THR A 84 -1.56 12.04 8.11
CA THR A 84 -2.33 10.99 8.79
C THR A 84 -2.21 9.65 8.06
N SER A 85 -2.29 9.66 6.75
CA SER A 85 -2.12 8.46 5.92
C SER A 85 -0.68 7.93 6.01
N ILE A 86 0.31 8.82 5.99
CA ILE A 86 1.72 8.46 6.10
C ILE A 86 1.99 7.78 7.45
N ASN A 87 1.60 8.39 8.56
CA ASN A 87 1.84 7.84 9.89
C ASN A 87 1.06 6.54 10.15
N LYS A 88 -0.15 6.44 9.66
CA LYS A 88 -0.94 5.21 9.74
C LYS A 88 -0.25 4.05 9.00
N GLN A 89 0.27 4.32 7.83
CA GLN A 89 0.98 3.32 7.02
C GLN A 89 2.27 2.85 7.70
N ILE A 90 3.03 3.76 8.29
CA ILE A 90 4.22 3.41 9.07
C ILE A 90 3.85 2.49 10.24
N THR A 91 2.74 2.77 10.91
CA THR A 91 2.24 1.93 12.02
C THR A 91 1.94 0.51 11.56
N TYR A 92 1.33 0.34 10.39
CA TYR A 92 1.10 -1.00 9.81
C TYR A 92 2.42 -1.75 9.59
N GLY A 93 3.40 -1.07 9.02
CA GLY A 93 4.72 -1.65 8.77
C GLY A 93 5.45 -2.04 10.04
N GLU A 94 5.41 -1.19 11.04
CA GLU A 94 6.01 -1.45 12.35
C GLU A 94 5.43 -2.70 13.00
N TYR A 95 4.11 -2.84 12.99
CA TYR A 95 3.44 -4.01 13.52
C TYR A 95 3.95 -5.31 12.89
N VAL A 96 3.98 -5.37 11.57
CA VAL A 96 4.45 -6.57 10.86
C VAL A 96 5.94 -6.81 11.07
N ALA A 97 6.74 -5.76 11.10
CA ALA A 97 8.20 -5.88 11.25
C ALA A 97 8.62 -6.31 12.66
N THR A 98 7.86 -5.94 13.70
CA THR A 98 8.25 -6.14 15.10
C THR A 98 7.57 -7.33 15.78
N GLU A 99 6.43 -7.79 15.29
CA GLU A 99 5.75 -8.96 15.83
C GLU A 99 6.46 -10.26 15.44
N LYS A 100 6.87 -11.03 16.41
CA LYS A 100 7.66 -12.26 16.23
C LYS A 100 6.98 -13.29 15.31
N LYS A 101 5.65 -13.36 15.33
CA LYS A 101 4.88 -14.31 14.52
C LYS A 101 5.14 -14.17 13.02
N PHE A 102 5.44 -12.96 12.53
CA PHE A 102 5.68 -12.72 11.12
C PHE A 102 7.06 -13.21 10.67
N LYS A 103 8.10 -12.97 11.46
CA LYS A 103 9.43 -13.55 11.21
C LYS A 103 9.42 -15.07 11.26
N LYS A 104 8.65 -15.62 12.19
CA LYS A 104 8.46 -17.07 12.29
C LYS A 104 7.79 -17.63 11.05
N LYS A 105 6.82 -16.92 10.48
CA LYS A 105 6.08 -17.32 9.28
C LYS A 105 6.90 -17.15 8.00
N HIS A 106 7.60 -16.03 7.83
CA HIS A 106 8.26 -15.64 6.59
C HIS A 106 9.77 -15.86 6.58
N GLY A 107 10.38 -16.07 7.74
CA GLY A 107 11.83 -16.28 7.91
C GLY A 107 12.52 -15.07 8.55
N ASP A 108 13.73 -15.33 9.09
CA ASP A 108 14.50 -14.30 9.80
C ASP A 108 14.99 -13.16 8.89
N ASN A 109 15.06 -13.43 7.59
CA ASN A 109 15.45 -12.43 6.57
C ASN A 109 14.25 -11.60 6.06
N MET A 110 13.08 -11.76 6.65
CA MET A 110 11.89 -10.99 6.28
C MET A 110 12.17 -9.50 6.35
N ARG A 111 11.86 -8.78 5.27
CA ARG A 111 11.83 -7.33 5.24
C ARG A 111 10.40 -6.86 5.00
N VAL A 112 10.07 -5.69 5.53
CA VAL A 112 8.73 -5.11 5.43
C VAL A 112 8.83 -3.77 4.71
N TYR A 113 8.04 -3.62 3.66
CA TYR A 113 7.98 -2.43 2.82
C TYR A 113 6.59 -1.84 2.82
N ASN A 114 6.51 -0.54 2.64
CA ASN A 114 5.27 0.22 2.53
C ASN A 114 5.18 0.93 1.18
N ALA A 115 4.00 0.98 0.61
CA ALA A 115 3.75 1.77 -0.60
C ALA A 115 2.32 2.31 -0.66
N PHE A 116 2.19 3.50 -1.25
CA PHE A 116 0.92 4.03 -1.75
C PHE A 116 0.83 3.75 -3.24
N LEU A 117 -0.27 3.17 -3.67
CA LEU A 117 -0.53 2.87 -5.08
C LEU A 117 -1.63 3.81 -5.59
N MET A 118 -1.27 4.64 -6.56
CA MET A 118 -2.16 5.65 -7.14
C MET A 118 -2.34 5.40 -8.64
N PRO A 119 -3.53 5.66 -9.19
CA PRO A 119 -3.78 5.43 -10.60
C PRO A 119 -3.18 6.52 -11.48
N PHE A 120 -2.80 6.15 -12.69
CA PHE A 120 -2.51 7.08 -13.77
C PHE A 120 -2.92 6.47 -15.11
N ASP A 121 -2.92 7.30 -16.15
CA ASP A 121 -3.17 6.87 -17.53
C ASP A 121 -1.88 7.05 -18.34
N SER A 122 -1.27 5.94 -18.73
CA SER A 122 -0.01 5.92 -19.47
C SER A 122 -0.11 6.55 -20.87
N LEU A 123 -1.33 6.66 -21.43
CA LEU A 123 -1.56 7.36 -22.71
C LEU A 123 -1.45 8.88 -22.55
N LYS A 124 -1.74 9.39 -21.35
CA LYS A 124 -1.70 10.84 -21.06
C LYS A 124 -0.38 11.27 -20.40
N ARG A 125 0.33 10.35 -19.79
CA ARG A 125 1.61 10.61 -19.13
C ARG A 125 2.64 9.61 -19.62
N LYS A 126 3.66 10.08 -20.34
CA LYS A 126 4.75 9.24 -20.81
C LYS A 126 5.60 8.77 -19.63
N CYS A 127 5.78 7.46 -19.54
CA CYS A 127 6.72 6.86 -18.62
C CYS A 127 7.98 6.42 -19.35
N PRO A 128 9.16 6.48 -18.70
CA PRO A 128 10.36 5.87 -19.26
C PRO A 128 10.12 4.39 -19.58
N ASP A 129 10.65 3.91 -20.68
CA ASP A 129 10.67 2.49 -21.07
C ASP A 129 9.27 1.85 -21.27
N ASN A 130 8.25 2.65 -21.63
CA ASN A 130 6.86 2.16 -21.71
C ASN A 130 6.40 1.43 -20.45
N SER A 131 6.94 1.81 -19.29
CA SER A 131 6.58 1.21 -18.02
C SER A 131 5.14 1.53 -17.67
N GLN A 132 4.44 0.52 -17.18
CA GLN A 132 3.06 0.63 -16.69
C GLN A 132 2.99 0.93 -15.18
N MET A 133 4.15 1.01 -14.54
CA MET A 133 4.34 1.39 -13.15
C MET A 133 5.47 2.40 -13.05
N LEU A 134 5.32 3.40 -12.20
CA LEU A 134 6.29 4.46 -12.02
C LEU A 134 6.44 4.81 -10.55
N LYS A 135 7.67 4.76 -10.04
CA LYS A 135 7.97 5.27 -8.70
C LYS A 135 8.20 6.77 -8.78
N ILE A 136 7.41 7.53 -8.02
CA ILE A 136 7.49 9.00 -8.01
C ILE A 136 8.34 9.56 -6.88
N GLY A 137 8.62 8.76 -5.85
CA GLY A 137 9.36 9.18 -4.68
C GLY A 137 8.92 8.44 -3.43
N GLU A 138 9.23 9.00 -2.28
CA GLU A 138 8.87 8.39 -1.00
C GLU A 138 8.38 9.42 0.00
N ALA A 139 7.49 8.99 0.89
CA ALA A 139 7.01 9.76 2.02
C ALA A 139 7.66 9.27 3.31
N ILE A 140 8.00 10.20 4.18
CA ILE A 140 8.60 9.92 5.49
C ILE A 140 7.91 10.74 6.57
N SER A 141 8.06 10.33 7.82
CA SER A 141 7.73 11.16 8.97
C SER A 141 9.01 11.88 9.41
N ASN A 142 9.01 13.23 9.33
CA ASN A 142 10.24 14.02 9.47
C ASN A 142 10.95 13.86 10.82
N TRP A 143 10.23 13.51 11.87
CA TRP A 143 10.77 13.36 13.22
C TRP A 143 11.29 11.95 13.54
N LYS A 144 11.10 10.99 12.65
CA LYS A 144 11.61 9.62 12.77
C LYS A 144 12.98 9.50 12.12
N ASP A 145 13.75 8.48 12.51
CA ASP A 145 15.09 8.24 11.96
C ASP A 145 15.08 7.66 10.54
N ASN A 146 13.96 7.06 10.14
CA ASN A 146 13.75 6.49 8.80
C ASN A 146 14.80 5.43 8.41
N SER A 147 15.35 4.72 9.39
CA SER A 147 16.38 3.70 9.19
C SER A 147 15.84 2.38 8.67
N GLU A 148 14.58 2.05 9.02
CA GLU A 148 13.93 0.83 8.59
C GLU A 148 13.14 1.03 7.30
N GLU A 149 13.08 -0.01 6.46
CA GLU A 149 12.40 0.07 5.16
C GLU A 149 10.91 0.46 5.29
N TYR A 150 10.22 -0.08 6.31
CA TYR A 150 8.81 0.22 6.52
C TYR A 150 8.53 1.66 6.95
N GLN A 151 9.55 2.41 7.39
CA GLN A 151 9.39 3.82 7.79
C GLN A 151 9.30 4.76 6.59
N LYS A 152 9.63 4.27 5.40
CA LYS A 152 9.57 5.01 4.14
C LYS A 152 8.44 4.43 3.29
N ILE A 153 7.52 5.26 2.85
CA ILE A 153 6.39 4.80 2.05
C ILE A 153 6.66 5.17 0.60
N GLN A 154 6.81 4.17 -0.25
CA GLN A 154 7.08 4.38 -1.66
C GLN A 154 5.82 4.83 -2.39
N GLY A 155 5.90 5.92 -3.14
CA GLY A 155 4.82 6.39 -3.99
C GLY A 155 4.91 5.75 -5.36
N ILE A 156 3.89 4.99 -5.74
CA ILE A 156 3.86 4.23 -7.01
C ILE A 156 2.62 4.64 -7.81
N LEU A 157 2.82 4.97 -9.07
CA LEU A 157 1.74 5.13 -10.02
C LEU A 157 1.58 3.83 -10.82
N ILE A 158 0.35 3.37 -10.98
CA ILE A 158 0.02 2.18 -11.77
C ILE A 158 -0.99 2.55 -12.84
N ASP A 159 -0.72 2.13 -14.08
CA ASP A 159 -1.62 2.35 -15.21
C ASP A 159 -2.92 1.56 -15.04
N VAL A 160 -4.03 2.26 -14.99
CA VAL A 160 -5.36 1.67 -14.75
C VAL A 160 -5.72 0.63 -15.81
N LYS A 161 -5.50 0.93 -17.09
CA LYS A 161 -5.87 0.02 -18.20
C LYS A 161 -5.04 -1.25 -18.15
N SER A 162 -3.76 -1.12 -17.86
CA SER A 162 -2.87 -2.27 -17.70
C SER A 162 -3.31 -3.16 -16.56
N LEU A 163 -3.65 -2.58 -15.42
CA LEU A 163 -4.13 -3.32 -14.25
C LEU A 163 -5.41 -4.09 -14.55
N MET A 164 -6.37 -3.46 -15.26
CA MET A 164 -7.62 -4.10 -15.65
C MET A 164 -7.44 -5.29 -16.60
N SER A 165 -6.36 -5.32 -17.39
CA SER A 165 -6.08 -6.37 -18.36
C SER A 165 -5.31 -7.57 -17.81
N ILE A 166 -4.85 -7.51 -16.55
CA ILE A 166 -4.06 -8.59 -15.94
C ILE A 166 -4.95 -9.79 -15.66
N ASN A 167 -4.52 -10.96 -16.15
CA ASN A 167 -5.16 -12.23 -15.87
C ASN A 167 -4.39 -13.01 -14.77
N VAL A 168 -4.99 -14.08 -14.27
CA VAL A 168 -4.42 -14.91 -13.17
C VAL A 168 -2.99 -15.38 -13.47
N ARG A 169 -2.66 -15.68 -14.71
CA ARG A 169 -1.32 -16.16 -15.10
C ARG A 169 -0.26 -15.07 -15.04
N GLN A 170 -0.66 -13.81 -15.16
CA GLN A 170 0.23 -12.64 -15.16
C GLN A 170 0.46 -12.07 -13.76
N GLU A 171 -0.37 -12.42 -12.79
CA GLU A 171 -0.32 -11.85 -11.42
C GLU A 171 1.04 -12.04 -10.75
N ILE A 172 1.65 -13.22 -10.87
CA ILE A 172 2.97 -13.49 -10.27
C ILE A 172 4.04 -12.55 -10.82
N ASN A 173 4.06 -12.35 -12.14
CA ASN A 173 5.00 -11.44 -12.80
C ASN A 173 4.78 -9.98 -12.36
N GLU A 174 3.53 -9.57 -12.21
CA GLU A 174 3.19 -8.22 -11.75
C GLU A 174 3.59 -8.01 -10.29
N ILE A 175 3.42 -9.00 -9.43
CA ILE A 175 3.88 -8.97 -8.03
C ILE A 175 5.40 -8.78 -7.96
N GLU A 176 6.17 -9.57 -8.71
CA GLU A 176 7.64 -9.44 -8.75
C GLU A 176 8.09 -8.09 -9.28
N LYS A 177 7.42 -7.58 -10.29
CA LYS A 177 7.69 -6.28 -10.90
C LYS A 177 7.44 -5.14 -9.93
N LEU A 178 6.29 -5.17 -9.23
CA LEU A 178 5.97 -4.17 -8.21
C LEU A 178 6.95 -4.26 -7.03
N ALA A 179 7.26 -5.45 -6.56
CA ALA A 179 8.21 -5.65 -5.47
C ALA A 179 9.59 -5.03 -5.79
N LYS A 180 10.13 -5.29 -6.97
CA LYS A 180 11.40 -4.71 -7.42
C LYS A 180 11.35 -3.18 -7.48
N LEU A 181 10.23 -2.63 -7.95
CA LEU A 181 10.06 -1.18 -8.04
C LEU A 181 10.01 -0.54 -6.66
N ILE A 182 9.30 -1.14 -5.71
CA ILE A 182 9.22 -0.66 -4.33
C ILE A 182 10.60 -0.69 -3.67
N GLU A 183 11.37 -1.74 -3.90
CA GLU A 183 12.71 -1.95 -3.32
C GLU A 183 13.82 -1.09 -3.96
N SER A 184 13.56 -0.53 -5.12
CA SER A 184 14.55 0.23 -5.89
C SER A 184 14.99 1.55 -5.24
#